data_bcb97500f857472bdff316fe30c7fcf0
#
_entry.id   bcb97500f857472bdff316fe30c7fcf0
#
_cell.length_a   1.000
_cell.length_b   1.000
_cell.length_c   1.000
_cell.angle_alpha   90.00
_cell.angle_beta   90.00
_cell.angle_gamma   90.00
#
_symmetry.space_group_name_H-M   'P 1'
#
loop_
_entity.id
_entity.type
_entity.pdbx_description
1 polymer ?
#
loop_
_entity_poly.entity_id
_entity_poly.type
_entity_poly.pdbx_seq_one_letter_code
_entity_poly.pdbx_strand_id
1 'polypeptide(L)'
;MKITILDDYQDTIRTLRAFKKVAGHDVTIWKDHTKDVDTLTARLKDTEVLALLRERTPIRAPLLERLDRLRMVTQVGVVPHIDIPACTRRGVIVSSSQMPGRPSYATAELTWGLVIAAVRRIPQEMIAMRAGKWQAYPIGLGLRGRTLGILGYGKIGAVVAGYGRAFGMNVLAWGRESTLEKAKADGYTPASSREAFFAESDVVSIHVRLIDATRGMVTAEDLAR
;
A
#
# COMPACT_ATOMS: atom_id res chain seq x y z
N MET A 1 15.67 23.00 14.57
CA MET A 1 14.51 23.03 13.67
C MET A 1 13.34 22.34 14.33
N LYS A 2 12.12 22.81 14.06
CA LYS A 2 10.90 22.10 14.47
C LYS A 2 10.48 21.12 13.36
N ILE A 3 10.52 19.84 13.69
CA ILE A 3 10.18 18.76 12.79
C ILE A 3 8.87 18.13 13.25
N THR A 4 7.89 18.01 12.37
CA THR A 4 6.64 17.32 12.66
C THR A 4 6.51 16.08 11.80
N ILE A 5 6.11 14.98 12.41
CA ILE A 5 5.82 13.71 11.77
C ILE A 5 4.33 13.43 11.98
N LEU A 6 3.58 13.18 10.89
CA LEU A 6 2.16 12.87 10.95
C LEU A 6 1.91 11.37 10.81
N ASP A 7 0.78 10.93 11.37
CA ASP A 7 0.19 9.60 11.10
C ASP A 7 1.03 8.40 11.57
N ASP A 8 1.87 8.55 12.59
CA ASP A 8 2.61 7.41 13.17
C ASP A 8 1.74 6.61 14.15
N TYR A 9 0.69 5.96 13.65
CA TYR A 9 -0.33 5.25 14.45
C TYR A 9 0.23 4.25 15.45
N GLN A 10 1.42 3.73 15.20
CA GLN A 10 2.06 2.68 15.99
C GLN A 10 3.18 3.23 16.89
N ASP A 11 3.46 4.54 16.83
CA ASP A 11 4.60 5.19 17.52
C ASP A 11 5.94 4.50 17.23
N THR A 12 6.13 4.05 16.00
CA THR A 12 7.29 3.25 15.61
C THR A 12 8.48 4.09 15.13
N ILE A 13 8.25 5.33 14.70
CA ILE A 13 9.32 6.19 14.18
C ILE A 13 10.43 6.40 15.20
N ARG A 14 10.09 6.55 16.49
CA ARG A 14 11.06 6.72 17.59
C ARG A 14 12.01 5.53 17.75
N THR A 15 11.58 4.34 17.34
CA THR A 15 12.36 3.10 17.47
C THR A 15 13.35 2.89 16.32
N LEU A 16 13.20 3.65 15.23
CA LEU A 16 14.06 3.52 14.07
C LEU A 16 15.47 4.03 14.36
N ARG A 17 16.48 3.30 13.91
CA ARG A 17 17.89 3.73 14.03
C ARG A 17 18.13 5.12 13.44
N ALA A 18 17.42 5.45 12.36
CA ALA A 18 17.51 6.74 11.70
C ALA A 18 16.98 7.90 12.56
N PHE A 19 16.09 7.64 13.53
CA PHE A 19 15.54 8.67 14.42
C PHE A 19 16.63 9.38 15.25
N LYS A 20 17.70 8.68 15.59
CA LYS A 20 18.85 9.26 16.29
C LYS A 20 19.48 10.44 15.52
N LYS A 21 19.33 10.51 14.20
CA LYS A 21 19.86 11.59 13.37
C LYS A 21 19.12 12.92 13.55
N VAL A 22 17.92 12.88 14.10
CA VAL A 22 17.10 14.08 14.39
C VAL A 22 17.05 14.43 15.88
N ALA A 23 17.83 13.75 16.73
CA ALA A 23 17.83 13.94 18.17
C ALA A 23 18.21 15.35 18.64
N GLY A 24 18.94 16.14 17.82
CA GLY A 24 19.28 17.54 18.09
C GLY A 24 18.18 18.53 17.67
N HIS A 25 16.98 18.06 17.30
CA HIS A 25 15.88 18.87 16.83
C HIS A 25 14.64 18.72 17.71
N ASP A 26 13.75 19.71 17.66
CA ASP A 26 12.44 19.64 18.32
C ASP A 26 11.49 18.81 17.44
N VAL A 27 11.23 17.56 17.85
CA VAL A 27 10.46 16.60 17.05
C VAL A 27 9.12 16.31 17.70
N THR A 28 8.05 16.68 17.02
CA THR A 28 6.66 16.35 17.38
C THR A 28 6.16 15.21 16.49
N ILE A 29 5.57 14.16 17.10
CA ILE A 29 4.99 13.02 16.38
C ILE A 29 3.51 12.92 16.73
N TRP A 30 2.66 12.99 15.70
CA TRP A 30 1.22 12.77 15.82
C TRP A 30 0.89 11.31 15.48
N LYS A 31 0.18 10.65 16.40
CA LYS A 31 -0.18 9.22 16.30
C LYS A 31 -1.59 9.01 15.76
N ASP A 32 -2.38 10.06 15.73
CA ASP A 32 -3.73 10.10 15.18
C ASP A 32 -3.75 10.68 13.77
N HIS A 33 -4.91 10.64 13.13
CA HIS A 33 -5.13 11.15 11.79
C HIS A 33 -6.23 12.22 11.77
N THR A 34 -6.00 13.28 11.02
CA THR A 34 -7.02 14.25 10.66
C THR A 34 -6.81 14.73 9.23
N LYS A 35 -7.91 15.08 8.56
CA LYS A 35 -7.93 15.75 7.26
C LYS A 35 -8.46 17.17 7.37
N ASP A 36 -8.90 17.56 8.56
CA ASP A 36 -9.40 18.90 8.83
C ASP A 36 -8.26 19.92 8.72
N VAL A 37 -8.44 20.91 7.84
CA VAL A 37 -7.41 21.90 7.50
C VAL A 37 -7.11 22.80 8.69
N ASP A 38 -8.11 23.18 9.49
CA ASP A 38 -7.91 24.07 10.65
C ASP A 38 -7.11 23.36 11.74
N THR A 39 -7.46 22.11 12.04
CA THR A 39 -6.71 21.27 12.98
C THR A 39 -5.27 21.05 12.51
N LEU A 40 -5.07 20.74 11.22
CA LEU A 40 -3.73 20.57 10.65
C LEU A 40 -2.93 21.86 10.72
N THR A 41 -3.55 23.01 10.44
CA THR A 41 -2.90 24.32 10.56
C THR A 41 -2.45 24.57 11.99
N ALA A 42 -3.30 24.31 12.98
CA ALA A 42 -2.93 24.49 14.39
C ALA A 42 -1.77 23.58 14.82
N ARG A 43 -1.76 22.32 14.36
CA ARG A 43 -0.69 21.33 14.62
C ARG A 43 0.64 21.71 13.97
N LEU A 44 0.59 22.32 12.79
CA LEU A 44 1.75 22.53 11.91
C LEU A 44 2.25 23.97 11.86
N LYS A 45 1.60 24.93 12.53
CA LYS A 45 1.90 26.37 12.47
C LYS A 45 3.37 26.73 12.68
N ASP A 46 4.06 26.00 13.54
CA ASP A 46 5.46 26.23 13.88
C ASP A 46 6.42 25.25 13.18
N THR A 47 5.91 24.37 12.35
CA THR A 47 6.68 23.29 11.69
C THR A 47 7.57 23.87 10.59
N GLU A 48 8.87 23.59 10.65
CA GLU A 48 9.83 23.92 9.59
C GLU A 48 10.03 22.75 8.62
N VAL A 49 9.99 21.51 9.13
CA VAL A 49 10.13 20.29 8.34
C VAL A 49 8.96 19.34 8.64
N LEU A 50 8.21 18.98 7.63
CA LEU A 50 7.10 18.05 7.71
C LEU A 50 7.51 16.70 7.10
N ALA A 51 7.54 15.64 7.91
CA ALA A 51 7.78 14.29 7.45
C ALA A 51 6.46 13.50 7.39
N LEU A 52 6.17 12.93 6.24
CA LEU A 52 4.93 12.21 5.97
C LEU A 52 5.13 10.70 5.92
N LEU A 53 4.15 9.97 6.40
CA LEU A 53 4.09 8.51 6.35
C LEU A 53 3.02 8.08 5.34
N ARG A 54 3.46 7.69 4.15
CA ARG A 54 2.58 7.29 3.04
C ARG A 54 1.69 8.46 2.57
N GLU A 55 0.72 8.18 1.73
CA GLU A 55 -0.22 9.16 1.16
C GLU A 55 -1.44 9.40 2.08
N ARG A 56 -1.24 9.47 3.41
CA ARG A 56 -2.33 9.53 4.39
C ARG A 56 -2.96 10.91 4.50
N THR A 57 -2.14 11.95 4.65
CA THR A 57 -2.60 13.34 4.81
C THR A 57 -2.39 14.14 3.55
N PRO A 58 -3.45 14.70 2.92
CA PRO A 58 -3.31 15.59 1.76
C PRO A 58 -2.64 16.92 2.16
N ILE A 59 -1.56 17.29 1.46
CA ILE A 59 -0.84 18.55 1.62
C ILE A 59 -1.14 19.42 0.41
N ARG A 60 -2.25 20.15 0.48
CA ARG A 60 -2.79 20.96 -0.62
C ARG A 60 -2.64 22.45 -0.34
N ALA A 61 -2.87 23.28 -1.36
CA ALA A 61 -2.73 24.74 -1.28
C ALA A 61 -3.42 25.36 -0.05
N PRO A 62 -4.70 25.02 0.30
CA PRO A 62 -5.36 25.64 1.46
C PRO A 62 -4.64 25.43 2.80
N LEU A 63 -3.94 24.30 2.97
CA LEU A 63 -3.10 24.06 4.15
C LEU A 63 -1.76 24.76 4.01
N LEU A 64 -1.09 24.59 2.86
CA LEU A 64 0.24 25.17 2.61
C LEU A 64 0.26 26.67 2.79
N GLU A 65 -0.77 27.38 2.36
CA GLU A 65 -0.90 28.85 2.46
C GLU A 65 -0.93 29.37 3.90
N ARG A 66 -1.23 28.51 4.87
CA ARG A 66 -1.31 28.83 6.30
C ARG A 66 -0.06 28.44 7.10
N LEU A 67 0.96 27.84 6.44
CA LEU A 67 2.15 27.30 7.10
C LEU A 67 3.39 28.14 6.78
N ASP A 68 3.47 29.32 7.36
CA ASP A 68 4.52 30.33 7.01
C ASP A 68 5.94 29.88 7.36
N ARG A 69 6.09 28.97 8.32
CA ARG A 69 7.40 28.45 8.73
C ARG A 69 7.86 27.22 7.99
N LEU A 70 6.95 26.61 7.19
CA LEU A 70 7.27 25.37 6.50
C LEU A 70 8.30 25.61 5.39
N ARG A 71 9.41 24.89 5.47
CA ARG A 71 10.53 24.96 4.54
C ARG A 71 10.73 23.69 3.74
N MET A 72 10.29 22.54 4.29
CA MET A 72 10.50 21.25 3.66
C MET A 72 9.36 20.29 3.98
N VAL A 73 8.90 19.55 2.97
CA VAL A 73 8.07 18.34 3.11
C VAL A 73 8.87 17.16 2.62
N THR A 74 8.96 16.10 3.42
CA THR A 74 9.69 14.88 3.05
C THR A 74 8.85 13.64 3.20
N GLN A 75 9.01 12.69 2.27
CA GLN A 75 8.34 11.40 2.30
C GLN A 75 9.15 10.35 1.55
N VAL A 76 9.05 9.09 1.96
CA VAL A 76 9.56 7.96 1.18
C VAL A 76 8.47 7.46 0.24
N GLY A 77 8.75 7.42 -1.06
CA GLY A 77 7.84 6.94 -2.10
C GLY A 77 7.20 8.05 -2.94
N VAL A 78 6.08 7.76 -3.57
CA VAL A 78 5.36 8.70 -4.45
C VAL A 78 4.61 9.77 -3.64
N VAL A 79 4.41 10.94 -4.22
CA VAL A 79 3.87 12.13 -3.55
C VAL A 79 2.61 12.72 -4.24
N PRO A 80 1.62 11.92 -4.69
CA PRO A 80 0.46 12.43 -5.42
C PRO A 80 -0.47 13.29 -4.56
N HIS A 81 -0.38 13.18 -3.25
CA HIS A 81 -1.16 13.93 -2.26
C HIS A 81 -0.52 15.26 -1.87
N ILE A 82 0.67 15.60 -2.39
CA ILE A 82 1.35 16.87 -2.18
C ILE A 82 1.14 17.77 -3.40
N ASP A 83 0.73 19.01 -3.17
CA ASP A 83 0.62 20.05 -4.21
C ASP A 83 2.00 20.64 -4.50
N ILE A 84 2.73 20.01 -5.43
CA ILE A 84 4.09 20.44 -5.79
C ILE A 84 4.12 21.88 -6.33
N PRO A 85 3.20 22.32 -7.23
CA PRO A 85 3.15 23.72 -7.64
C PRO A 85 2.96 24.70 -6.49
N ALA A 86 2.10 24.40 -5.52
CA ALA A 86 1.91 25.24 -4.35
C ALA A 86 3.17 25.30 -3.46
N CYS A 87 3.83 24.15 -3.26
CA CYS A 87 5.11 24.11 -2.54
C CYS A 87 6.17 24.98 -3.23
N THR A 88 6.29 24.89 -4.56
CA THR A 88 7.25 25.68 -5.35
C THR A 88 6.98 27.19 -5.21
N ARG A 89 5.72 27.63 -5.33
CA ARG A 89 5.35 29.05 -5.16
C ARG A 89 5.73 29.59 -3.78
N ARG A 90 5.70 28.75 -2.76
CA ARG A 90 6.03 29.13 -1.38
C ARG A 90 7.50 28.88 -1.00
N GLY A 91 8.33 28.44 -1.92
CA GLY A 91 9.73 28.10 -1.64
C GLY A 91 9.90 26.87 -0.72
N VAL A 92 8.88 25.99 -0.61
CA VAL A 92 8.93 24.77 0.18
C VAL A 92 9.56 23.65 -0.63
N ILE A 93 10.65 23.10 -0.13
CA ILE A 93 11.34 21.97 -0.78
C ILE A 93 10.52 20.68 -0.57
N VAL A 94 10.27 19.93 -1.64
CA VAL A 94 9.69 18.58 -1.53
C VAL A 94 10.76 17.55 -1.82
N SER A 95 11.08 16.74 -0.79
CA SER A 95 12.04 15.64 -0.91
C SER A 95 11.31 14.31 -0.90
N SER A 96 11.57 13.50 -1.91
CA SER A 96 11.01 12.15 -2.02
C SER A 96 12.10 11.17 -2.40
N SER A 97 12.27 10.14 -1.57
CA SER A 97 13.16 9.02 -1.90
C SER A 97 12.34 7.93 -2.58
N GLN A 98 12.39 7.92 -3.90
CA GLN A 98 11.94 6.77 -4.68
C GLN A 98 13.16 5.88 -4.91
N MET A 99 13.13 4.65 -4.39
CA MET A 99 14.13 3.65 -4.77
C MET A 99 13.71 3.05 -6.12
N PRO A 100 14.34 3.47 -7.24
CA PRO A 100 13.99 2.93 -8.56
C PRO A 100 14.30 1.43 -8.57
N GLY A 101 13.39 0.65 -9.13
CA GLY A 101 13.65 -0.75 -9.44
C GLY A 101 13.36 -1.77 -8.33
N ARG A 102 13.36 -1.42 -7.06
CA ARG A 102 13.08 -2.39 -5.98
C ARG A 102 11.58 -2.58 -5.75
N PRO A 103 11.07 -3.83 -5.78
CA PRO A 103 9.71 -4.13 -5.34
C PRO A 103 9.61 -3.99 -3.81
N SER A 104 8.40 -3.75 -3.30
CA SER A 104 8.12 -3.85 -1.87
C SER A 104 7.92 -5.31 -1.49
N TYR A 105 8.97 -6.02 -1.12
CA TYR A 105 8.88 -7.41 -0.69
C TYR A 105 7.96 -7.57 0.52
N ALA A 106 8.06 -6.71 1.51
CA ALA A 106 7.18 -6.75 2.70
C ALA A 106 5.68 -6.69 2.33
N THR A 107 5.31 -5.90 1.31
CA THR A 107 3.93 -5.88 0.82
C THR A 107 3.55 -7.19 0.14
N ALA A 108 4.44 -7.78 -0.65
CA ALA A 108 4.21 -9.07 -1.29
C ALA A 108 4.12 -10.21 -0.27
N GLU A 109 4.97 -10.19 0.75
CA GLU A 109 4.97 -11.17 1.86
C GLU A 109 3.67 -11.10 2.65
N LEU A 110 3.20 -9.88 3.00
CA LEU A 110 1.91 -9.71 3.65
C LEU A 110 0.76 -10.20 2.77
N THR A 111 0.78 -9.89 1.48
CA THR A 111 -0.21 -10.40 0.51
C THR A 111 -0.24 -11.93 0.55
N TRP A 112 0.94 -12.58 0.52
CA TRP A 112 1.03 -14.03 0.54
C TRP A 112 0.55 -14.63 1.86
N GLY A 113 0.90 -14.01 2.98
CA GLY A 113 0.39 -14.39 4.29
C GLY A 113 -1.15 -14.33 4.36
N LEU A 114 -1.75 -13.28 3.79
CA LEU A 114 -3.22 -13.14 3.72
C LEU A 114 -3.86 -14.19 2.80
N VAL A 115 -3.25 -14.51 1.66
CA VAL A 115 -3.71 -15.60 0.77
C VAL A 115 -3.76 -16.92 1.54
N ILE A 116 -2.66 -17.30 2.20
CA ILE A 116 -2.61 -18.53 2.99
C ILE A 116 -3.64 -18.48 4.13
N ALA A 117 -3.72 -17.39 4.87
CA ALA A 117 -4.65 -17.23 5.98
C ALA A 117 -6.11 -17.39 5.54
N ALA A 118 -6.47 -16.79 4.38
CA ALA A 118 -7.82 -16.86 3.85
C ALA A 118 -8.19 -18.29 3.40
N VAL A 119 -7.38 -18.90 2.52
CA VAL A 119 -7.70 -20.23 1.96
C VAL A 119 -7.62 -21.34 3.00
N ARG A 120 -6.76 -21.21 4.02
CA ARG A 120 -6.60 -22.19 5.11
C ARG A 120 -7.48 -21.87 6.32
N ARG A 121 -8.30 -20.78 6.27
CA ARG A 121 -9.21 -20.36 7.36
C ARG A 121 -8.50 -20.13 8.70
N ILE A 122 -7.22 -19.71 8.68
CA ILE A 122 -6.42 -19.56 9.89
C ILE A 122 -7.06 -18.63 10.92
N PRO A 123 -7.59 -17.43 10.56
CA PRO A 123 -8.22 -16.54 11.55
C PRO A 123 -9.46 -17.17 12.20
N GLN A 124 -10.28 -17.86 11.45
CA GLN A 124 -11.49 -18.51 11.94
C GLN A 124 -11.16 -19.64 12.94
N GLU A 125 -10.21 -20.50 12.58
CA GLU A 125 -9.76 -21.58 13.45
C GLU A 125 -9.06 -21.05 14.71
N MET A 126 -8.30 -19.95 14.61
CA MET A 126 -7.72 -19.30 15.79
C MET A 126 -8.79 -18.79 16.77
N ILE A 127 -9.87 -18.19 16.26
CA ILE A 127 -11.00 -17.72 17.08
C ILE A 127 -11.70 -18.90 17.74
N ALA A 128 -11.99 -19.96 16.99
CA ALA A 128 -12.61 -21.17 17.49
C ALA A 128 -11.77 -21.84 18.59
N MET A 129 -10.46 -21.95 18.36
CA MET A 129 -9.54 -22.55 19.32
C MET A 129 -9.46 -21.78 20.64
N ARG A 130 -9.46 -20.44 20.58
CA ARG A 130 -9.55 -19.58 21.77
C ARG A 130 -10.85 -19.77 22.55
N ALA A 131 -11.92 -20.16 21.85
CA ALA A 131 -13.21 -20.50 22.46
C ALA A 131 -13.33 -21.99 22.87
N GLY A 132 -12.21 -22.73 22.88
CA GLY A 132 -12.18 -24.15 23.25
C GLY A 132 -12.77 -25.10 22.22
N LYS A 133 -12.93 -24.66 20.98
CA LYS A 133 -13.47 -25.46 19.86
C LYS A 133 -12.36 -25.92 18.94
N TRP A 134 -12.26 -27.22 18.73
CA TRP A 134 -11.30 -27.84 17.81
C TRP A 134 -11.96 -28.15 16.46
N GLN A 135 -11.31 -27.79 15.35
CA GLN A 135 -11.80 -28.02 13.97
C GLN A 135 -13.26 -27.56 13.79
N ALA A 136 -13.54 -26.30 14.13
CA ALA A 136 -14.90 -25.75 14.14
C ALA A 136 -15.43 -25.39 12.75
N TYR A 137 -14.57 -25.31 11.75
CA TYR A 137 -14.90 -24.93 10.39
C TYR A 137 -14.55 -26.03 9.38
N PRO A 138 -15.17 -26.04 8.18
CA PRO A 138 -14.77 -26.93 7.10
C PRO A 138 -13.29 -26.78 6.76
N ILE A 139 -12.65 -27.87 6.39
CA ILE A 139 -11.23 -27.89 6.04
C ILE A 139 -10.95 -26.86 4.93
N GLY A 140 -9.91 -26.04 5.14
CA GLY A 140 -9.47 -25.06 4.15
C GLY A 140 -8.90 -25.69 2.88
N LEU A 141 -8.75 -24.88 1.84
CA LEU A 141 -8.28 -25.32 0.52
C LEU A 141 -6.77 -25.36 0.44
N GLY A 142 -6.20 -26.29 -0.34
CA GLY A 142 -4.81 -26.25 -0.77
C GLY A 142 -4.63 -25.30 -1.95
N LEU A 143 -3.41 -24.76 -2.13
CA LEU A 143 -3.10 -23.81 -3.22
C LEU A 143 -2.63 -24.52 -4.51
N ARG A 144 -1.95 -25.65 -4.39
CA ARG A 144 -1.38 -26.37 -5.54
C ARG A 144 -2.45 -26.72 -6.58
N GLY A 145 -2.17 -26.41 -7.83
CA GLY A 145 -3.06 -26.64 -8.98
C GLY A 145 -4.19 -25.62 -9.13
N ARG A 146 -4.35 -24.68 -8.17
CA ARG A 146 -5.34 -23.61 -8.26
C ARG A 146 -4.79 -22.42 -9.03
N THR A 147 -5.67 -21.52 -9.45
CA THR A 147 -5.34 -20.34 -10.23
C THR A 147 -5.24 -19.11 -9.32
N LEU A 148 -4.09 -18.42 -9.41
CA LEU A 148 -3.86 -17.10 -8.81
C LEU A 148 -4.00 -16.01 -9.87
N GLY A 149 -5.06 -15.24 -9.81
CA GLY A 149 -5.27 -14.05 -10.63
C GLY A 149 -4.50 -12.84 -10.08
N ILE A 150 -3.64 -12.26 -10.89
CA ILE A 150 -2.88 -11.03 -10.58
C ILE A 150 -3.47 -9.85 -11.36
N LEU A 151 -4.27 -9.03 -10.70
CA LEU A 151 -4.77 -7.77 -11.28
C LEU A 151 -3.73 -6.67 -11.09
N GLY A 152 -3.02 -6.34 -12.17
CA GLY A 152 -1.92 -5.38 -12.15
C GLY A 152 -0.54 -6.03 -11.96
N TYR A 153 0.04 -6.53 -13.06
CA TYR A 153 1.37 -7.13 -13.07
C TYR A 153 2.48 -6.06 -13.07
N GLY A 154 2.56 -5.33 -11.92
CA GLY A 154 3.61 -4.36 -11.64
C GLY A 154 4.73 -4.94 -10.76
N LYS A 155 5.49 -4.07 -10.07
CA LYS A 155 6.61 -4.48 -9.21
C LYS A 155 6.20 -5.46 -8.10
N ILE A 156 5.06 -5.24 -7.45
CA ILE A 156 4.56 -6.10 -6.36
C ILE A 156 3.87 -7.34 -6.95
N GLY A 157 2.98 -7.15 -7.95
CA GLY A 157 2.27 -8.26 -8.59
C GLY A 157 3.20 -9.31 -9.17
N ALA A 158 4.35 -8.92 -9.74
CA ALA A 158 5.36 -9.84 -10.24
C ALA A 158 5.99 -10.71 -9.12
N VAL A 159 6.24 -10.13 -7.95
CA VAL A 159 6.77 -10.89 -6.79
C VAL A 159 5.72 -11.87 -6.29
N VAL A 160 4.46 -11.44 -6.14
CA VAL A 160 3.35 -12.31 -5.69
C VAL A 160 3.09 -13.43 -6.68
N ALA A 161 3.17 -13.16 -7.99
CA ALA A 161 3.11 -14.18 -9.04
C ALA A 161 4.20 -15.25 -8.85
N GLY A 162 5.43 -14.83 -8.52
CA GLY A 162 6.53 -15.73 -8.21
C GLY A 162 6.24 -16.63 -6.99
N TYR A 163 5.61 -16.08 -5.95
CA TYR A 163 5.17 -16.88 -4.79
C TYR A 163 4.11 -17.90 -5.20
N GLY A 164 3.09 -17.50 -5.99
CA GLY A 164 2.08 -18.40 -6.50
C GLY A 164 2.69 -19.58 -7.27
N ARG A 165 3.63 -19.29 -8.18
CA ARG A 165 4.36 -20.34 -8.93
C ARG A 165 5.14 -21.27 -8.01
N ALA A 166 5.81 -20.74 -6.98
CA ALA A 166 6.56 -21.54 -6.02
C ALA A 166 5.66 -22.48 -5.20
N PHE A 167 4.39 -22.11 -4.99
CA PHE A 167 3.37 -22.95 -4.35
C PHE A 167 2.64 -23.88 -5.33
N GLY A 168 3.05 -23.91 -6.61
CA GLY A 168 2.47 -24.77 -7.62
C GLY A 168 1.10 -24.33 -8.12
N MET A 169 0.81 -23.02 -8.04
CA MET A 169 -0.40 -22.43 -8.63
C MET A 169 -0.19 -22.10 -10.12
N ASN A 170 -1.28 -22.13 -10.86
CA ASN A 170 -1.36 -21.46 -12.17
C ASN A 170 -1.48 -19.96 -11.94
N VAL A 171 -0.70 -19.15 -12.66
CA VAL A 171 -0.76 -17.70 -12.50
C VAL A 171 -1.37 -17.07 -13.75
N LEU A 172 -2.46 -16.34 -13.54
CA LEU A 172 -3.21 -15.61 -14.57
C LEU A 172 -3.03 -14.11 -14.35
N ALA A 173 -2.64 -13.38 -15.36
CA ALA A 173 -2.42 -11.93 -15.26
C ALA A 173 -3.49 -11.14 -16.02
N TRP A 174 -3.96 -10.04 -15.40
CA TRP A 174 -4.85 -9.07 -16.03
C TRP A 174 -4.41 -7.64 -15.72
N GLY A 175 -4.55 -6.73 -16.69
CA GLY A 175 -4.16 -5.34 -16.55
C GLY A 175 -3.92 -4.64 -17.87
N ARG A 176 -3.11 -3.59 -17.85
CA ARG A 176 -2.75 -2.86 -19.08
C ARG A 176 -1.84 -3.70 -19.97
N GLU A 177 -1.94 -3.53 -21.27
CA GLU A 177 -1.19 -4.28 -22.28
C GLU A 177 0.32 -4.36 -21.98
N SER A 178 0.95 -3.23 -21.68
CA SER A 178 2.38 -3.18 -21.33
C SER A 178 2.76 -4.05 -20.11
N THR A 179 1.83 -4.28 -19.19
CA THR A 179 2.05 -5.14 -18.02
C THR A 179 1.75 -6.61 -18.33
N LEU A 180 0.86 -6.88 -19.28
CA LEU A 180 0.58 -8.23 -19.79
C LEU A 180 1.74 -8.77 -20.62
N GLU A 181 2.35 -7.94 -21.48
CA GLU A 181 3.58 -8.30 -22.20
C GLU A 181 4.72 -8.68 -21.25
N LYS A 182 4.87 -7.93 -20.17
CA LYS A 182 5.84 -8.28 -19.12
C LYS A 182 5.50 -9.61 -18.45
N ALA A 183 4.23 -9.85 -18.09
CA ALA A 183 3.81 -11.11 -17.49
C ALA A 183 4.12 -12.30 -18.42
N LYS A 184 3.86 -12.13 -19.71
CA LYS A 184 4.15 -13.12 -20.76
C LYS A 184 5.65 -13.41 -20.86
N ALA A 185 6.47 -12.37 -20.87
CA ALA A 185 7.94 -12.51 -20.88
C ALA A 185 8.47 -13.23 -19.63
N ASP A 186 7.85 -13.05 -18.48
CA ASP A 186 8.18 -13.74 -17.23
C ASP A 186 7.57 -15.17 -17.16
N GLY A 187 6.88 -15.65 -18.23
CA GLY A 187 6.33 -16.99 -18.36
C GLY A 187 4.99 -17.19 -17.65
N TYR A 188 4.19 -16.13 -17.50
CA TYR A 188 2.83 -16.19 -16.99
C TYR A 188 1.80 -16.00 -18.10
N THR A 189 0.58 -16.48 -17.88
CA THR A 189 -0.49 -16.44 -18.87
C THR A 189 -1.32 -15.17 -18.68
N PRO A 190 -1.45 -14.30 -19.70
CA PRO A 190 -2.47 -13.25 -19.70
C PRO A 190 -3.87 -13.89 -19.83
N ALA A 191 -4.84 -13.36 -19.08
CA ALA A 191 -6.24 -13.73 -19.27
C ALA A 191 -6.74 -13.25 -20.63
N SER A 192 -7.62 -14.03 -21.25
CA SER A 192 -8.20 -13.71 -22.56
C SER A 192 -9.19 -12.52 -22.51
N SER A 193 -9.84 -12.35 -21.38
CA SER A 193 -10.73 -11.21 -21.09
C SER A 193 -10.79 -10.95 -19.59
N ARG A 194 -11.43 -9.82 -19.19
CA ARG A 194 -11.72 -9.52 -17.79
C ARG A 194 -12.61 -10.58 -17.16
N GLU A 195 -13.63 -11.02 -17.86
CA GLU A 195 -14.56 -12.04 -17.43
C GLU A 195 -13.84 -13.37 -17.16
N ALA A 196 -13.00 -13.80 -18.11
CA ALA A 196 -12.18 -14.99 -17.96
C ALA A 196 -11.22 -14.88 -16.77
N PHE A 197 -10.61 -13.70 -16.56
CA PHE A 197 -9.73 -13.46 -15.42
C PHE A 197 -10.42 -13.76 -14.07
N PHE A 198 -11.64 -13.26 -13.86
CA PHE A 198 -12.35 -13.48 -12.60
C PHE A 198 -12.94 -14.89 -12.52
N ALA A 199 -13.49 -15.43 -13.62
CA ALA A 199 -14.08 -16.76 -13.64
C ALA A 199 -13.07 -17.90 -13.44
N GLU A 200 -11.83 -17.74 -13.90
CA GLU A 200 -10.81 -18.76 -13.82
C GLU A 200 -9.93 -18.64 -12.55
N SER A 201 -10.05 -17.56 -11.79
CA SER A 201 -9.23 -17.31 -10.60
C SER A 201 -9.85 -17.89 -9.34
N ASP A 202 -9.18 -18.83 -8.67
CA ASP A 202 -9.53 -19.27 -7.31
C ASP A 202 -9.16 -18.21 -6.26
N VAL A 203 -8.12 -17.43 -6.53
CA VAL A 203 -7.63 -16.32 -5.67
C VAL A 203 -7.31 -15.14 -6.55
N VAL A 204 -7.86 -13.97 -6.23
CA VAL A 204 -7.55 -12.71 -6.91
C VAL A 204 -6.73 -11.81 -5.99
N SER A 205 -5.58 -11.36 -6.50
CA SER A 205 -4.72 -10.40 -5.82
C SER A 205 -4.61 -9.10 -6.62
N ILE A 206 -4.99 -7.96 -6.00
CA ILE A 206 -5.11 -6.67 -6.66
C ILE A 206 -3.88 -5.81 -6.34
N HIS A 207 -3.13 -5.44 -7.38
CA HIS A 207 -1.88 -4.67 -7.31
C HIS A 207 -1.91 -3.40 -8.16
N VAL A 208 -3.09 -2.83 -8.34
CA VAL A 208 -3.27 -1.54 -9.01
C VAL A 208 -3.26 -0.40 -7.99
N ARG A 209 -2.77 0.77 -8.40
CA ARG A 209 -2.85 1.96 -7.55
C ARG A 209 -4.30 2.45 -7.48
N LEU A 210 -4.75 2.85 -6.28
CA LEU A 210 -6.04 3.51 -6.11
C LEU A 210 -5.93 4.97 -6.59
N ILE A 211 -6.53 5.23 -7.74
CA ILE A 211 -6.73 6.55 -8.35
C ILE A 211 -8.18 6.63 -8.84
N ASP A 212 -8.62 7.79 -9.29
CA ASP A 212 -10.02 7.94 -9.74
C ASP A 212 -10.39 6.95 -10.86
N ALA A 213 -9.47 6.69 -11.80
CA ALA A 213 -9.67 5.73 -12.88
C ALA A 213 -9.72 4.25 -12.43
N THR A 214 -9.26 3.92 -11.23
CA THR A 214 -9.25 2.55 -10.69
C THR A 214 -10.16 2.37 -9.49
N ARG A 215 -10.77 3.45 -9.02
CA ARG A 215 -11.74 3.41 -7.91
C ARG A 215 -12.97 2.62 -8.33
N GLY A 216 -13.30 1.59 -7.55
CA GLY A 216 -14.44 0.71 -7.84
C GLY A 216 -14.28 -0.14 -9.11
N MET A 217 -13.05 -0.28 -9.64
CA MET A 217 -12.81 -1.06 -10.86
C MET A 217 -13.10 -2.56 -10.70
N VAL A 218 -13.05 -3.10 -9.50
CA VAL A 218 -13.52 -4.46 -9.19
C VAL A 218 -14.89 -4.34 -8.59
N THR A 219 -15.85 -5.01 -9.18
CA THR A 219 -17.28 -4.93 -8.83
C THR A 219 -17.76 -6.21 -8.15
N ALA A 220 -18.96 -6.16 -7.58
CA ALA A 220 -19.60 -7.36 -7.03
C ALA A 220 -19.85 -8.43 -8.12
N GLU A 221 -20.16 -7.99 -9.35
CA GLU A 221 -20.35 -8.88 -10.50
C GLU A 221 -19.07 -9.62 -10.86
N ASP A 222 -17.91 -8.93 -10.84
CA ASP A 222 -16.62 -9.57 -11.05
C ASP A 222 -16.34 -10.68 -10.02
N LEU A 223 -16.67 -10.41 -8.75
CA LEU A 223 -16.41 -11.33 -7.64
C LEU A 223 -17.44 -12.49 -7.53
N ALA A 224 -18.55 -12.37 -8.24
CA ALA A 224 -19.59 -13.42 -8.29
C ALA A 224 -19.34 -14.47 -9.40
N ARG A 225 -18.33 -14.29 -10.24
CA ARG A 225 -17.95 -15.20 -11.33
C ARG A 225 -17.12 -16.36 -10.79
#